data_00e4b90ea0e128124476dee7bb813a9c
#
_entry.id   00e4b90ea0e128124476dee7bb813a9c
#
_cell.length_a   1.000
_cell.length_b   1.000
_cell.length_c   1.000
_cell.angle_alpha   90.00
_cell.angle_beta   90.00
_cell.angle_gamma   90.00
#
_symmetry.space_group_name_H-M   'P 1'
#
loop_
_entity.id
_entity.type
_entity.pdbx_description
1 polymer ?
#
loop_
_entity_poly.entity_id
_entity_poly.type
_entity_poly.pdbx_seq_one_letter_code
_entity_poly.pdbx_strand_id
1 'polypeptide(L)'
;MYKALYRKYRPQQFSDVVGQPQVTVTLKNELMAGRISHAYLFTGSRGTGKTTCAKILAKAVNCLDPQNGDPCGKCDVCRGLDDGSVLDVVELDAASNNGVDSIRALIEESNFTPTTAKYRVYIIDEVHMLSVSAFNALLKTLEEPPAHVIFILATTEVHKLLPTILSRCQRFDFRRIAPEDIAGRLEWVCTQENVTIDHDAAMLIAVTADGGMRDALSILDQCIGRSDGHVTYGLVAETAGLAGRGHLIELAECIRTGDRTAALEKIDALYKSSKDMGRLCEELAGFFRNLMLIKTMKDASGLVNAVGEELEAMTKTALSMELSTILHALDAFQSAQSRMKTMNKRTEMEMTFIRLCTPEMDTSPAALLRRIEALERGGLRRPITPTPSVPAAEAPAAPVQQPETPQNNAPVQPTVKDKPQSTEELAKNAQPFDGWSDIIGYMENYSKSVASAFKGSAAYISGDYMLIEAPQIAFDLLKRASQREKIREAIQQVTGRVYKLGPYKPPAADGEKPKDPLDAFLHDMREAGVEIEEK
;
A
#
# COMPACT_ATOMS: atom_id res chain seq x y z
N MET A 1 2.15 -15.94 36.52
CA MET A 1 2.81 -15.18 35.45
C MET A 1 1.76 -14.30 34.79
N TYR A 2 1.98 -13.00 34.60
CA TYR A 2 1.05 -12.09 33.97
C TYR A 2 0.79 -12.51 32.53
N LYS A 3 -0.50 -12.50 32.12
CA LYS A 3 -0.92 -12.83 30.74
C LYS A 3 -1.62 -11.61 30.18
N ALA A 4 -1.08 -11.04 29.10
CA ALA A 4 -1.63 -9.85 28.43
C ALA A 4 -3.12 -10.03 28.10
N LEU A 5 -3.91 -8.97 28.21
CA LEU A 5 -5.38 -8.99 28.07
C LEU A 5 -5.83 -9.61 26.74
N TYR A 6 -5.18 -9.29 25.60
CA TYR A 6 -5.52 -9.86 24.30
C TYR A 6 -5.31 -11.39 24.20
N ARG A 7 -4.52 -11.99 25.11
CA ARG A 7 -4.36 -13.43 25.24
C ARG A 7 -5.32 -14.02 26.27
N LYS A 8 -5.54 -13.32 27.38
CA LYS A 8 -6.42 -13.76 28.48
C LYS A 8 -7.88 -13.81 28.03
N TYR A 9 -8.34 -12.79 27.31
CA TYR A 9 -9.72 -12.63 26.83
C TYR A 9 -9.90 -13.03 25.35
N ARG A 10 -9.02 -13.89 24.83
CA ARG A 10 -9.17 -14.42 23.47
C ARG A 10 -10.41 -15.30 23.40
N PRO A 11 -11.37 -15.02 22.47
CA PRO A 11 -12.56 -15.83 22.26
C PRO A 11 -12.25 -17.32 22.13
N GLN A 12 -13.04 -18.15 22.80
CA GLN A 12 -12.92 -19.61 22.75
C GLN A 12 -14.05 -20.24 21.94
N GLN A 13 -15.13 -19.51 21.69
CA GLN A 13 -16.31 -19.91 20.92
C GLN A 13 -16.61 -18.85 19.88
N PHE A 14 -17.31 -19.22 18.80
CA PHE A 14 -17.75 -18.25 17.77
C PHE A 14 -18.72 -17.21 18.33
N SER A 15 -19.52 -17.58 19.34
CA SER A 15 -20.43 -16.67 20.04
C SER A 15 -19.72 -15.52 20.75
N ASP A 16 -18.45 -15.68 21.13
CA ASP A 16 -17.66 -14.66 21.84
C ASP A 16 -16.93 -13.69 20.86
N VAL A 17 -16.96 -14.00 19.57
CA VAL A 17 -16.30 -13.19 18.55
C VAL A 17 -17.11 -11.95 18.24
N VAL A 18 -16.54 -10.79 18.51
CA VAL A 18 -17.19 -9.48 18.34
C VAL A 18 -17.08 -8.99 16.89
N GLY A 19 -18.16 -8.42 16.36
CA GLY A 19 -18.17 -7.67 15.11
C GLY A 19 -18.03 -8.49 13.82
N GLN A 20 -18.15 -9.86 13.87
CA GLN A 20 -17.99 -10.73 12.69
C GLN A 20 -19.15 -11.70 12.47
N PRO A 21 -20.42 -11.28 12.56
CA PRO A 21 -21.56 -12.21 12.50
C PRO A 21 -21.64 -12.95 11.15
N GLN A 22 -21.27 -12.31 10.03
CA GLN A 22 -21.27 -12.92 8.70
C GLN A 22 -20.32 -14.12 8.58
N VAL A 23 -19.20 -14.11 9.33
CA VAL A 23 -18.23 -15.20 9.36
C VAL A 23 -18.68 -16.27 10.35
N THR A 24 -18.97 -15.88 11.59
CA THR A 24 -19.24 -16.82 12.68
C THR A 24 -20.53 -17.62 12.46
N VAL A 25 -21.61 -16.97 11.97
CA VAL A 25 -22.86 -17.65 11.66
C VAL A 25 -22.70 -18.66 10.51
N THR A 26 -21.97 -18.26 9.46
CA THR A 26 -21.74 -19.16 8.31
C THR A 26 -20.94 -20.39 8.73
N LEU A 27 -19.81 -20.19 9.45
CA LEU A 27 -18.99 -21.31 9.94
C LEU A 27 -19.78 -22.25 10.86
N LYS A 28 -20.59 -21.72 11.77
CA LYS A 28 -21.46 -22.54 12.64
C LYS A 28 -22.45 -23.36 11.84
N ASN A 29 -23.10 -22.77 10.84
CA ASN A 29 -24.07 -23.46 9.99
C ASN A 29 -23.40 -24.58 9.16
N GLU A 30 -22.19 -24.35 8.62
CA GLU A 30 -21.42 -25.38 7.91
C GLU A 30 -21.04 -26.54 8.82
N LEU A 31 -20.57 -26.25 10.03
CA LEU A 31 -20.24 -27.27 11.04
C LEU A 31 -21.47 -28.11 11.43
N MET A 32 -22.62 -27.48 11.66
CA MET A 32 -23.86 -28.19 11.99
C MET A 32 -24.37 -29.04 10.81
N ALA A 33 -24.16 -28.58 9.58
CA ALA A 33 -24.53 -29.31 8.38
C ALA A 33 -23.52 -30.40 7.98
N GLY A 34 -22.36 -30.50 8.69
CA GLY A 34 -21.28 -31.41 8.36
C GLY A 34 -20.57 -31.08 7.03
N ARG A 35 -20.73 -29.86 6.53
CA ARG A 35 -20.14 -29.37 5.26
C ARG A 35 -18.82 -28.67 5.52
N ILE A 36 -17.80 -29.44 5.87
CA ILE A 36 -16.47 -28.92 6.17
C ILE A 36 -15.64 -28.86 4.89
N SER A 37 -15.11 -27.67 4.55
CA SER A 37 -14.21 -27.50 3.42
C SER A 37 -12.79 -27.99 3.79
N HIS A 38 -12.04 -28.47 2.80
CA HIS A 38 -10.64 -28.85 2.97
C HIS A 38 -9.71 -27.64 3.15
N ALA A 39 -10.10 -26.45 2.66
CA ALA A 39 -9.30 -25.24 2.74
C ALA A 39 -10.16 -23.98 2.97
N TYR A 40 -9.79 -23.22 3.97
CA TYR A 40 -10.39 -21.94 4.34
C TYR A 40 -9.37 -20.82 4.15
N LEU A 41 -9.83 -19.67 3.67
CA LEU A 41 -9.01 -18.46 3.56
C LEU A 41 -9.68 -17.30 4.32
N PHE A 42 -9.05 -16.86 5.39
CA PHE A 42 -9.50 -15.75 6.22
C PHE A 42 -8.74 -14.48 5.84
N THR A 43 -9.45 -13.48 5.32
CA THR A 43 -8.87 -12.22 4.86
C THR A 43 -9.40 -11.04 5.66
N GLY A 44 -8.61 -9.98 5.80
CA GLY A 44 -9.03 -8.76 6.51
C GLY A 44 -7.90 -8.10 7.30
N SER A 45 -8.18 -6.91 7.84
CA SER A 45 -7.19 -6.13 8.59
C SER A 45 -6.63 -6.87 9.81
N ARG A 46 -5.49 -6.41 10.32
CA ARG A 46 -4.88 -6.97 11.53
C ARG A 46 -5.81 -6.78 12.73
N GLY A 47 -5.80 -7.73 13.66
CA GLY A 47 -6.55 -7.60 14.91
C GLY A 47 -8.06 -7.89 14.82
N THR A 48 -8.62 -8.20 13.63
CA THR A 48 -10.06 -8.43 13.39
C THR A 48 -10.58 -9.82 13.80
N GLY A 49 -9.71 -10.72 14.25
CA GLY A 49 -10.12 -12.04 14.76
C GLY A 49 -9.83 -13.23 13.85
N LYS A 50 -9.13 -13.08 12.72
CA LYS A 50 -8.80 -14.17 11.76
C LYS A 50 -8.20 -15.39 12.43
N THR A 51 -7.05 -15.23 13.07
CA THR A 51 -6.34 -16.33 13.76
C THR A 51 -7.14 -16.88 14.94
N THR A 52 -7.98 -16.06 15.58
CA THR A 52 -8.89 -16.50 16.64
C THR A 52 -9.96 -17.42 16.09
N CYS A 53 -10.66 -17.01 15.02
CA CYS A 53 -11.66 -17.85 14.36
C CYS A 53 -11.03 -19.13 13.76
N ALA A 54 -9.78 -19.05 13.25
CA ALA A 54 -9.04 -20.23 12.78
C ALA A 54 -8.86 -21.26 13.90
N LYS A 55 -8.45 -20.82 15.09
CA LYS A 55 -8.30 -21.68 16.27
C LYS A 55 -9.63 -22.25 16.76
N ILE A 56 -10.68 -21.44 16.77
CA ILE A 56 -12.02 -21.90 17.13
C ILE A 56 -12.52 -22.94 16.13
N LEU A 57 -12.33 -22.71 14.83
CA LEU A 57 -12.71 -23.66 13.77
C LEU A 57 -11.95 -24.98 13.93
N ALA A 58 -10.61 -24.91 14.10
CA ALA A 58 -9.78 -26.10 14.29
C ALA A 58 -10.21 -26.92 15.53
N LYS A 59 -10.64 -26.24 16.58
CA LYS A 59 -11.20 -26.87 17.79
C LYS A 59 -12.58 -27.46 17.55
N ALA A 60 -13.45 -26.74 16.81
CA ALA A 60 -14.83 -27.14 16.56
C ALA A 60 -14.94 -28.39 15.65
N VAL A 61 -14.11 -28.46 14.57
CA VAL A 61 -14.08 -29.64 13.67
C VAL A 61 -13.61 -30.91 14.35
N ASN A 62 -12.82 -30.76 15.42
CA ASN A 62 -12.25 -31.84 16.21
C ASN A 62 -12.95 -32.08 17.55
N CYS A 63 -13.96 -31.28 17.89
CA CYS A 63 -14.69 -31.41 19.14
C CYS A 63 -15.53 -32.69 19.18
N LEU A 64 -15.50 -33.42 20.30
CA LEU A 64 -16.28 -34.65 20.46
C LEU A 64 -17.77 -34.39 20.75
N ASP A 65 -18.11 -33.21 21.27
CA ASP A 65 -19.48 -32.82 21.62
C ASP A 65 -19.71 -31.32 21.28
N PRO A 66 -19.79 -30.96 19.98
CA PRO A 66 -19.98 -29.55 19.57
C PRO A 66 -21.38 -29.05 19.93
N GLN A 67 -21.47 -27.85 20.49
CA GLN A 67 -22.75 -27.23 20.91
C GLN A 67 -23.15 -26.16 19.90
N ASN A 68 -24.15 -26.42 19.05
CA ASN A 68 -24.63 -25.49 18.01
C ASN A 68 -23.49 -24.95 17.10
N GLY A 69 -22.53 -25.80 16.76
CA GLY A 69 -21.37 -25.42 15.95
C GLY A 69 -20.20 -24.81 16.73
N ASP A 70 -20.35 -24.52 18.02
CA ASP A 70 -19.26 -24.10 18.90
C ASP A 70 -18.55 -25.30 19.54
N PRO A 71 -17.24 -25.24 19.78
CA PRO A 71 -16.54 -26.28 20.53
C PRO A 71 -16.96 -26.29 22.00
N CYS A 72 -17.12 -27.48 22.59
CA CYS A 72 -17.61 -27.61 23.96
C CYS A 72 -16.63 -27.10 25.03
N GLY A 73 -15.32 -26.97 24.72
CA GLY A 73 -14.27 -26.54 25.64
C GLY A 73 -13.96 -27.50 26.79
N LYS A 74 -14.63 -28.66 26.89
CA LYS A 74 -14.57 -29.56 28.03
C LYS A 74 -14.08 -30.98 27.71
N CYS A 75 -14.22 -31.43 26.47
CA CYS A 75 -13.75 -32.76 26.05
C CYS A 75 -12.21 -32.80 25.98
N ASP A 76 -11.65 -34.00 25.96
CA ASP A 76 -10.20 -34.21 26.00
C ASP A 76 -9.48 -33.56 24.85
N VAL A 77 -10.09 -33.58 23.63
CA VAL A 77 -9.53 -32.90 22.46
C VAL A 77 -9.53 -31.38 22.65
N CYS A 78 -10.64 -30.78 23.14
CA CYS A 78 -10.69 -29.34 23.37
C CYS A 78 -9.67 -28.89 24.42
N ARG A 79 -9.52 -29.63 25.52
CA ARG A 79 -8.52 -29.34 26.58
C ARG A 79 -7.11 -29.54 26.06
N GLY A 80 -6.85 -30.64 25.35
CA GLY A 80 -5.55 -30.93 24.79
C GLY A 80 -5.10 -29.93 23.71
N LEU A 81 -6.03 -29.30 22.99
CA LEU A 81 -5.70 -28.19 22.09
C LEU A 81 -5.39 -26.88 22.83
N ASP A 82 -5.98 -26.66 24.02
CA ASP A 82 -5.72 -25.49 24.84
C ASP A 82 -4.38 -25.56 25.59
N ASP A 83 -4.00 -26.74 26.06
CA ASP A 83 -2.75 -26.99 26.80
C ASP A 83 -1.59 -27.41 25.86
N GLY A 84 -1.87 -27.66 24.57
CA GLY A 84 -0.87 -28.03 23.57
C GLY A 84 -0.46 -29.51 23.60
N SER A 85 -1.20 -30.38 24.27
CA SER A 85 -0.93 -31.83 24.30
C SER A 85 -1.40 -32.55 23.03
N VAL A 86 -2.40 -32.00 22.32
CA VAL A 86 -2.87 -32.50 21.01
C VAL A 86 -2.09 -31.80 19.90
N LEU A 87 -1.27 -32.59 19.19
CA LEU A 87 -0.38 -32.11 18.12
C LEU A 87 -1.02 -32.12 16.71
N ASP A 88 -2.30 -32.54 16.61
CA ASP A 88 -3.00 -32.62 15.33
C ASP A 88 -3.45 -31.26 14.79
N VAL A 89 -3.28 -30.18 15.56
CA VAL A 89 -3.48 -28.79 15.11
C VAL A 89 -2.16 -28.06 15.16
N VAL A 90 -1.63 -27.73 13.99
CA VAL A 90 -0.34 -27.05 13.81
C VAL A 90 -0.58 -25.60 13.40
N GLU A 91 -0.01 -24.66 14.16
CA GLU A 91 -0.03 -23.23 13.83
C GLU A 91 1.34 -22.82 13.31
N LEU A 92 1.40 -22.26 12.12
CA LEU A 92 2.61 -21.80 11.47
C LEU A 92 2.45 -20.32 11.12
N ASP A 93 3.38 -19.50 11.60
CA ASP A 93 3.50 -18.10 11.17
C ASP A 93 4.42 -18.04 9.93
N ALA A 94 3.85 -17.68 8.79
CA ALA A 94 4.57 -17.59 7.53
C ALA A 94 5.59 -16.44 7.50
N ALA A 95 5.50 -15.44 8.39
CA ALA A 95 6.52 -14.40 8.51
C ALA A 95 7.84 -14.95 9.04
N SER A 96 7.77 -15.93 9.95
CA SER A 96 8.93 -16.62 10.55
C SER A 96 9.35 -17.86 9.75
N ASN A 97 8.42 -18.49 8.98
CA ASN A 97 8.61 -19.76 8.29
C ASN A 97 8.22 -19.65 6.81
N ASN A 98 8.83 -18.74 6.05
CA ASN A 98 8.49 -18.43 4.66
C ASN A 98 9.14 -19.34 3.62
N GLY A 99 10.06 -20.21 4.04
CA GLY A 99 10.85 -21.08 3.17
C GLY A 99 10.04 -22.24 2.58
N VAL A 100 10.48 -22.71 1.41
CA VAL A 100 9.88 -23.89 0.74
C VAL A 100 10.05 -25.16 1.55
N ASP A 101 11.14 -25.29 2.31
CA ASP A 101 11.45 -26.51 3.05
C ASP A 101 10.52 -26.69 4.24
N SER A 102 10.14 -25.60 4.93
CA SER A 102 9.15 -25.64 6.01
C SER A 102 7.79 -26.11 5.50
N ILE A 103 7.38 -25.63 4.33
CA ILE A 103 6.09 -26.04 3.72
C ILE A 103 6.17 -27.47 3.19
N ARG A 104 7.29 -27.92 2.63
CA ARG A 104 7.48 -29.34 2.22
C ARG A 104 7.40 -30.29 3.41
N ALA A 105 8.06 -29.98 4.52
CA ALA A 105 7.97 -30.77 5.74
C ALA A 105 6.52 -30.88 6.24
N LEU A 106 5.77 -29.76 6.22
CA LEU A 106 4.34 -29.72 6.57
C LEU A 106 3.51 -30.61 5.63
N ILE A 107 3.77 -30.57 4.30
CA ILE A 107 3.07 -31.40 3.31
C ILE A 107 3.39 -32.88 3.52
N GLU A 108 4.65 -33.24 3.75
CA GLU A 108 5.03 -34.62 4.05
C GLU A 108 4.33 -35.13 5.31
N GLU A 109 4.27 -34.29 6.36
CA GLU A 109 3.58 -34.59 7.60
C GLU A 109 2.06 -34.73 7.39
N SER A 110 1.46 -33.99 6.46
CA SER A 110 0.03 -34.05 6.17
C SER A 110 -0.44 -35.40 5.57
N ASN A 111 0.46 -36.23 5.08
CA ASN A 111 0.12 -37.57 4.59
C ASN A 111 -0.19 -38.57 5.73
N PHE A 112 0.21 -38.25 6.96
CA PHE A 112 -0.07 -39.10 8.11
C PHE A 112 -1.41 -38.77 8.75
N THR A 113 -2.15 -39.81 9.11
CA THR A 113 -3.43 -39.68 9.82
C THR A 113 -3.26 -39.02 11.18
N PRO A 114 -4.27 -38.23 11.67
CA PRO A 114 -4.24 -37.64 12.99
C PRO A 114 -4.14 -38.73 14.06
N THR A 115 -3.49 -38.38 15.19
CA THR A 115 -3.25 -39.32 16.29
C THR A 115 -4.42 -39.36 17.28
N THR A 116 -4.97 -38.20 17.61
CA THR A 116 -6.00 -38.05 18.66
C THR A 116 -7.26 -37.38 18.14
N ALA A 117 -7.11 -36.43 17.22
CA ALA A 117 -8.19 -35.65 16.66
C ALA A 117 -8.85 -36.34 15.46
N LYS A 118 -9.99 -35.84 14.99
CA LYS A 118 -10.65 -36.32 13.79
C LYS A 118 -9.98 -35.82 12.50
N TYR A 119 -9.54 -34.57 12.52
CA TYR A 119 -8.88 -33.90 11.40
C TYR A 119 -7.53 -33.36 11.85
N ARG A 120 -6.55 -33.43 10.96
CA ARG A 120 -5.29 -32.73 11.07
C ARG A 120 -5.49 -31.33 10.48
N VAL A 121 -5.26 -30.29 11.30
CA VAL A 121 -5.54 -28.90 10.90
C VAL A 121 -4.25 -28.09 10.86
N TYR A 122 -3.99 -27.46 9.72
CA TYR A 122 -2.86 -26.56 9.54
C TYR A 122 -3.35 -25.13 9.44
N ILE A 123 -3.01 -24.31 10.45
CA ILE A 123 -3.29 -22.88 10.47
C ILE A 123 -2.04 -22.15 10.00
N ILE A 124 -2.07 -21.51 8.84
CA ILE A 124 -0.96 -20.73 8.28
C ILE A 124 -1.34 -19.25 8.37
N ASP A 125 -0.76 -18.56 9.36
CA ASP A 125 -1.00 -17.12 9.55
C ASP A 125 -0.06 -16.28 8.68
N GLU A 126 -0.52 -15.10 8.26
CA GLU A 126 0.14 -14.18 7.33
C GLU A 126 0.68 -14.88 6.08
N VAL A 127 -0.14 -15.76 5.50
CA VAL A 127 0.24 -16.64 4.38
C VAL A 127 0.83 -15.90 3.18
N HIS A 128 0.53 -14.62 2.99
CA HIS A 128 1.11 -13.78 1.94
C HIS A 128 2.64 -13.57 2.05
N MET A 129 3.23 -13.92 3.20
CA MET A 129 4.68 -13.86 3.44
C MET A 129 5.43 -15.08 2.89
N LEU A 130 4.74 -16.14 2.49
CA LEU A 130 5.37 -17.31 1.88
C LEU A 130 6.07 -16.96 0.57
N SER A 131 7.21 -17.61 0.31
CA SER A 131 7.89 -17.52 -0.98
C SER A 131 7.04 -18.11 -2.12
N VAL A 132 7.27 -17.68 -3.35
CA VAL A 132 6.57 -18.21 -4.52
C VAL A 132 6.76 -19.73 -4.65
N SER A 133 7.95 -20.24 -4.32
CA SER A 133 8.26 -21.67 -4.33
C SER A 133 7.49 -22.45 -3.25
N ALA A 134 7.28 -21.85 -2.07
CA ALA A 134 6.46 -22.42 -1.00
C ALA A 134 4.98 -22.46 -1.39
N PHE A 135 4.46 -21.39 -2.00
CA PHE A 135 3.10 -21.41 -2.57
C PHE A 135 2.90 -22.52 -3.60
N ASN A 136 3.82 -22.66 -4.54
CA ASN A 136 3.73 -23.69 -5.58
C ASN A 136 3.78 -25.11 -4.99
N ALA A 137 4.54 -25.34 -3.92
CA ALA A 137 4.53 -26.61 -3.22
C ALA A 137 3.17 -26.91 -2.58
N LEU A 138 2.52 -25.89 -1.98
CA LEU A 138 1.22 -26.06 -1.31
C LEU A 138 0.07 -26.30 -2.30
N LEU A 139 0.17 -25.77 -3.54
CA LEU A 139 -0.90 -25.88 -4.55
C LEU A 139 -1.32 -27.33 -4.80
N LYS A 140 -0.38 -28.25 -4.94
CA LYS A 140 -0.68 -29.66 -5.23
C LYS A 140 -1.54 -30.31 -4.12
N THR A 141 -1.22 -30.01 -2.86
CA THR A 141 -1.98 -30.53 -1.72
C THR A 141 -3.35 -29.86 -1.57
N LEU A 142 -3.48 -28.60 -1.99
CA LEU A 142 -4.78 -27.90 -2.02
C LEU A 142 -5.69 -28.39 -3.17
N GLU A 143 -5.11 -28.94 -4.26
CA GLU A 143 -5.87 -29.55 -5.36
C GLU A 143 -6.38 -30.94 -4.99
N GLU A 144 -5.53 -31.76 -4.39
CA GLU A 144 -5.81 -33.15 -4.02
C GLU A 144 -5.52 -33.34 -2.50
N PRO A 145 -6.33 -32.73 -1.62
CA PRO A 145 -6.10 -32.79 -0.18
C PRO A 145 -6.41 -34.19 0.37
N PRO A 146 -5.61 -34.72 1.32
CA PRO A 146 -5.99 -35.90 2.08
C PRO A 146 -7.31 -35.66 2.83
N ALA A 147 -8.20 -36.65 2.86
CA ALA A 147 -9.54 -36.51 3.43
C ALA A 147 -9.58 -36.11 4.93
N HIS A 148 -8.48 -36.33 5.63
CA HIS A 148 -8.32 -36.01 7.07
C HIS A 148 -7.61 -34.67 7.31
N VAL A 149 -7.30 -33.87 6.27
CA VAL A 149 -6.53 -32.63 6.39
C VAL A 149 -7.41 -31.42 6.11
N ILE A 150 -7.27 -30.38 6.93
CA ILE A 150 -7.91 -29.08 6.73
C ILE A 150 -6.84 -28.00 6.81
N PHE A 151 -6.82 -27.14 5.78
CA PHE A 151 -5.98 -25.95 5.76
C PHE A 151 -6.79 -24.72 6.13
N ILE A 152 -6.26 -23.87 7.03
CA ILE A 152 -6.84 -22.58 7.37
C ILE A 152 -5.75 -21.52 7.14
N LEU A 153 -5.88 -20.79 6.04
CA LEU A 153 -4.96 -19.76 5.63
C LEU A 153 -5.49 -18.41 6.14
N ALA A 154 -4.65 -17.61 6.77
CA ALA A 154 -5.01 -16.25 7.19
C ALA A 154 -4.08 -15.22 6.57
N THR A 155 -4.62 -14.08 6.14
CA THR A 155 -3.83 -13.01 5.52
C THR A 155 -4.42 -11.62 5.78
N THR A 156 -3.55 -10.63 5.88
CA THR A 156 -3.91 -9.22 5.85
C THR A 156 -3.87 -8.65 4.43
N GLU A 157 -3.20 -9.31 3.47
CA GLU A 157 -2.94 -8.79 2.13
C GLU A 157 -3.34 -9.81 1.05
N VAL A 158 -4.66 -9.91 0.80
CA VAL A 158 -5.22 -10.85 -0.18
C VAL A 158 -4.70 -10.62 -1.60
N HIS A 159 -4.38 -9.37 -1.96
CA HIS A 159 -3.89 -9.00 -3.29
C HIS A 159 -2.48 -9.56 -3.62
N LYS A 160 -1.73 -10.00 -2.61
CA LYS A 160 -0.43 -10.68 -2.79
C LYS A 160 -0.56 -12.18 -3.03
N LEU A 161 -1.75 -12.76 -2.84
CA LEU A 161 -1.97 -14.19 -3.04
C LEU A 161 -2.17 -14.53 -4.52
N LEU A 162 -1.71 -15.72 -4.90
CA LEU A 162 -1.90 -16.22 -6.25
C LEU A 162 -3.39 -16.53 -6.50
N PRO A 163 -3.94 -16.20 -7.69
CA PRO A 163 -5.33 -16.52 -8.04
C PRO A 163 -5.63 -18.03 -7.96
N THR A 164 -4.62 -18.87 -8.17
CA THR A 164 -4.69 -20.32 -8.05
C THR A 164 -5.00 -20.81 -6.62
N ILE A 165 -4.51 -20.11 -5.60
CA ILE A 165 -4.85 -20.36 -4.19
C ILE A 165 -6.28 -19.89 -3.90
N LEU A 166 -6.61 -18.67 -4.36
CA LEU A 166 -7.93 -18.06 -4.12
C LEU A 166 -9.08 -18.91 -4.65
N SER A 167 -8.88 -19.60 -5.80
CA SER A 167 -9.91 -20.44 -6.42
C SER A 167 -10.13 -21.80 -5.71
N ARG A 168 -9.23 -22.21 -4.82
CA ARG A 168 -9.26 -23.52 -4.13
C ARG A 168 -9.64 -23.42 -2.65
N CYS A 169 -9.74 -22.19 -2.13
CA CYS A 169 -10.06 -21.95 -0.74
C CYS A 169 -11.46 -21.31 -0.62
N GLN A 170 -12.21 -21.75 0.38
CA GLN A 170 -13.42 -21.05 0.77
C GLN A 170 -13.04 -19.77 1.51
N ARG A 171 -13.40 -18.61 0.94
CA ARG A 171 -12.98 -17.30 1.41
C ARG A 171 -13.97 -16.70 2.40
N PHE A 172 -13.45 -16.14 3.50
CA PHE A 172 -14.16 -15.38 4.51
C PHE A 172 -13.50 -14.02 4.74
N ASP A 173 -14.25 -12.94 4.52
CA ASP A 173 -13.78 -11.58 4.65
C ASP A 173 -14.13 -11.00 6.03
N PHE A 174 -13.12 -10.78 6.87
CA PHE A 174 -13.25 -10.14 8.17
C PHE A 174 -13.26 -8.63 8.00
N ARG A 175 -14.28 -7.99 8.50
CA ARG A 175 -14.45 -6.54 8.46
C ARG A 175 -13.77 -5.87 9.65
N ARG A 176 -13.49 -4.60 9.54
CA ARG A 176 -13.14 -3.77 10.70
C ARG A 176 -14.30 -3.80 11.68
N ILE A 177 -13.99 -3.94 12.96
CA ILE A 177 -15.01 -3.97 14.03
C ILE A 177 -15.45 -2.52 14.29
N ALA A 178 -16.75 -2.31 14.45
CA ALA A 178 -17.28 -0.99 14.76
C ALA A 178 -16.74 -0.48 16.12
N PRO A 179 -16.44 0.83 16.25
CA PRO A 179 -15.91 1.38 17.50
C PRO A 179 -16.81 1.10 18.71
N GLU A 180 -18.12 1.11 18.55
CA GLU A 180 -19.10 0.84 19.60
C GLU A 180 -18.99 -0.60 20.10
N ASP A 181 -18.82 -1.57 19.19
CA ASP A 181 -18.63 -2.98 19.53
C ASP A 181 -17.31 -3.21 20.29
N ILE A 182 -16.25 -2.49 19.88
CA ILE A 182 -14.96 -2.54 20.57
C ILE A 182 -15.09 -1.93 21.96
N ALA A 183 -15.68 -0.73 22.08
CA ALA A 183 -15.88 -0.05 23.36
C ALA A 183 -16.66 -0.92 24.35
N GLY A 184 -17.79 -1.50 23.93
CA GLY A 184 -18.57 -2.43 24.75
C GLY A 184 -17.77 -3.66 25.21
N ARG A 185 -16.87 -4.20 24.34
CA ARG A 185 -15.99 -5.30 24.74
C ARG A 185 -14.93 -4.85 25.74
N LEU A 186 -14.35 -3.64 25.59
CA LEU A 186 -13.38 -3.09 26.54
C LEU A 186 -14.01 -2.86 27.92
N GLU A 187 -15.22 -2.28 27.98
CA GLU A 187 -15.96 -2.09 29.24
C GLU A 187 -16.23 -3.43 29.95
N TRP A 188 -16.65 -4.45 29.17
CA TRP A 188 -16.82 -5.80 29.70
C TRP A 188 -15.51 -6.36 30.28
N VAL A 189 -14.37 -6.20 29.57
CA VAL A 189 -13.06 -6.66 30.04
C VAL A 189 -12.66 -5.91 31.32
N CYS A 190 -12.87 -4.60 31.39
CA CYS A 190 -12.61 -3.80 32.59
C CYS A 190 -13.40 -4.33 33.79
N THR A 191 -14.69 -4.66 33.60
CA THR A 191 -15.51 -5.27 34.64
C THR A 191 -14.92 -6.59 35.14
N GLN A 192 -14.37 -7.42 34.25
CA GLN A 192 -13.74 -8.70 34.63
C GLN A 192 -12.39 -8.50 35.38
N GLU A 193 -11.70 -7.40 35.11
CA GLU A 193 -10.42 -7.04 35.78
C GLU A 193 -10.64 -6.22 37.07
N ASN A 194 -11.89 -5.91 37.44
CA ASN A 194 -12.24 -5.03 38.57
C ASN A 194 -11.68 -3.61 38.41
N VAL A 195 -11.64 -3.10 37.18
CA VAL A 195 -11.22 -1.74 36.81
C VAL A 195 -12.43 -1.00 36.24
N THR A 196 -12.54 0.28 36.52
CA THR A 196 -13.55 1.15 35.89
C THR A 196 -12.95 1.87 34.70
N ILE A 197 -13.76 2.10 33.68
CA ILE A 197 -13.37 2.88 32.48
C ILE A 197 -14.50 3.83 32.11
N ASP A 198 -14.15 5.07 31.77
CA ASP A 198 -15.12 6.01 31.21
C ASP A 198 -15.50 5.58 29.79
N HIS A 199 -16.77 5.78 29.41
CA HIS A 199 -17.25 5.43 28.07
C HIS A 199 -16.46 6.16 26.99
N ASP A 200 -16.18 7.46 27.16
CA ASP A 200 -15.39 8.26 26.23
C ASP A 200 -13.93 7.76 26.11
N ALA A 201 -13.37 7.23 27.22
CA ALA A 201 -12.06 6.59 27.20
C ALA A 201 -12.08 5.28 26.42
N ALA A 202 -13.12 4.45 26.58
CA ALA A 202 -13.30 3.22 25.82
C ALA A 202 -13.48 3.51 24.32
N MET A 203 -14.27 4.52 23.97
CA MET A 203 -14.46 5.00 22.60
C MET A 203 -13.15 5.53 21.99
N LEU A 204 -12.34 6.26 22.75
CA LEU A 204 -11.05 6.76 22.28
C LEU A 204 -10.10 5.61 21.95
N ILE A 205 -10.04 4.57 22.81
CA ILE A 205 -9.26 3.36 22.52
C ILE A 205 -9.80 2.67 21.25
N ALA A 206 -11.11 2.52 21.11
CA ALA A 206 -11.75 1.85 19.99
C ALA A 206 -11.45 2.53 18.65
N VAL A 207 -11.56 3.85 18.60
CA VAL A 207 -11.22 4.68 17.43
C VAL A 207 -9.74 4.58 17.10
N THR A 208 -8.86 4.64 18.12
CA THR A 208 -7.41 4.55 17.94
C THR A 208 -6.97 3.18 17.40
N ALA A 209 -7.67 2.11 17.79
CA ALA A 209 -7.40 0.75 17.35
C ALA A 209 -7.85 0.44 15.91
N ASP A 210 -8.54 1.37 15.24
CA ASP A 210 -8.93 1.31 13.82
C ASP A 210 -9.57 -0.03 13.42
N GLY A 211 -10.50 -0.52 14.25
CA GLY A 211 -11.25 -1.77 14.05
C GLY A 211 -10.50 -3.05 14.43
N GLY A 212 -9.36 -2.96 15.09
CA GLY A 212 -8.56 -4.10 15.58
C GLY A 212 -8.75 -4.38 17.06
N MET A 213 -9.51 -5.41 17.46
CA MET A 213 -9.71 -5.79 18.87
C MET A 213 -8.40 -6.09 19.61
N ARG A 214 -7.41 -6.69 18.93
CA ARG A 214 -6.11 -7.00 19.55
C ARG A 214 -5.36 -5.73 19.96
N ASP A 215 -5.38 -4.73 19.10
CA ASP A 215 -4.69 -3.47 19.33
C ASP A 215 -5.43 -2.66 20.39
N ALA A 216 -6.78 -2.68 20.39
CA ALA A 216 -7.60 -2.08 21.45
C ALA A 216 -7.29 -2.66 22.84
N LEU A 217 -7.27 -3.99 22.95
CA LEU A 217 -6.92 -4.67 24.20
C LEU A 217 -5.48 -4.42 24.64
N SER A 218 -4.55 -4.21 23.70
CA SER A 218 -3.16 -3.88 24.01
C SER A 218 -3.02 -2.45 24.56
N ILE A 219 -3.78 -1.49 24.03
CA ILE A 219 -3.83 -0.12 24.56
C ILE A 219 -4.47 -0.14 25.96
N LEU A 220 -5.61 -0.83 26.12
CA LEU A 220 -6.27 -0.97 27.42
C LEU A 220 -5.33 -1.57 28.49
N ASP A 221 -4.56 -2.58 28.12
CA ASP A 221 -3.59 -3.24 29.00
C ASP A 221 -2.54 -2.26 29.53
N GLN A 222 -2.04 -1.39 28.66
CA GLN A 222 -1.11 -0.33 29.03
C GLN A 222 -1.77 0.73 29.94
N CYS A 223 -3.03 1.07 29.67
CA CYS A 223 -3.77 2.03 30.49
C CYS A 223 -4.04 1.49 31.90
N ILE A 224 -4.46 0.22 32.00
CA ILE A 224 -4.66 -0.44 33.31
C ILE A 224 -3.37 -0.49 34.11
N GLY A 225 -2.23 -0.79 33.47
CA GLY A 225 -0.92 -0.82 34.14
C GLY A 225 -0.44 0.54 34.66
N ARG A 226 -1.05 1.64 34.19
CA ARG A 226 -0.73 3.03 34.61
C ARG A 226 -1.82 3.67 35.47
N SER A 227 -2.99 3.05 35.56
CA SER A 227 -4.14 3.55 36.32
C SER A 227 -4.13 3.08 37.77
N ASP A 228 -4.76 3.85 38.63
CA ASP A 228 -5.06 3.47 40.02
C ASP A 228 -6.44 2.79 40.12
N GLY A 229 -6.81 1.98 39.11
CA GLY A 229 -8.08 1.25 39.07
C GLY A 229 -9.21 1.98 38.31
N HIS A 230 -8.94 3.19 37.76
CA HIS A 230 -9.86 3.92 36.91
C HIS A 230 -9.15 4.43 35.66
N VAL A 231 -9.70 4.10 34.47
CA VAL A 231 -9.17 4.51 33.18
C VAL A 231 -9.96 5.69 32.67
N THR A 232 -9.34 6.86 32.70
CA THR A 232 -9.92 8.13 32.23
C THR A 232 -9.53 8.44 30.81
N TYR A 233 -10.29 9.31 30.13
CA TYR A 233 -9.96 9.83 28.79
C TYR A 233 -8.55 10.42 28.71
N GLY A 234 -8.13 11.23 29.69
CA GLY A 234 -6.80 11.84 29.74
C GLY A 234 -5.67 10.79 29.79
N LEU A 235 -5.84 9.73 30.59
CA LEU A 235 -4.87 8.63 30.69
C LEU A 235 -4.72 7.87 29.38
N VAL A 236 -5.84 7.62 28.69
CA VAL A 236 -5.84 6.98 27.36
C VAL A 236 -5.14 7.87 26.35
N ALA A 237 -5.49 9.16 26.30
CA ALA A 237 -4.90 10.13 25.39
C ALA A 237 -3.36 10.22 25.59
N GLU A 238 -2.90 10.20 26.83
CA GLU A 238 -1.47 10.19 27.14
C GLU A 238 -0.80 8.86 26.74
N THR A 239 -1.42 7.71 27.07
CA THR A 239 -0.86 6.39 26.80
C THR A 239 -0.82 6.07 25.31
N ALA A 240 -1.85 6.46 24.55
CA ALA A 240 -1.92 6.31 23.10
C ALA A 240 -1.04 7.33 22.33
N GLY A 241 -0.39 8.27 23.07
CA GLY A 241 0.40 9.36 22.48
C GLY A 241 -0.47 10.38 21.73
N LEU A 242 -1.74 10.51 22.12
CA LEU A 242 -2.69 11.48 21.60
C LEU A 242 -2.63 12.78 22.42
N ALA A 243 -2.21 12.68 23.69
CA ALA A 243 -1.96 13.84 24.53
C ALA A 243 -0.84 14.68 23.91
N GLY A 244 -1.14 15.92 23.62
CA GLY A 244 -0.18 16.84 23.01
C GLY A 244 -0.27 16.97 21.48
N ARG A 245 -1.35 16.53 20.82
CA ARG A 245 -1.60 16.81 19.39
C ARG A 245 -1.77 18.31 19.09
N GLY A 246 -1.75 19.18 20.11
CA GLY A 246 -1.72 20.63 19.93
C GLY A 246 -0.64 21.11 18.96
N HIS A 247 0.51 20.42 18.90
CA HIS A 247 1.56 20.71 17.93
C HIS A 247 1.11 20.53 16.47
N LEU A 248 0.13 19.64 16.17
CA LEU A 248 -0.43 19.49 14.81
C LEU A 248 -1.25 20.72 14.43
N ILE A 249 -2.06 21.23 15.37
CA ILE A 249 -2.85 22.46 15.20
C ILE A 249 -1.91 23.65 15.01
N GLU A 250 -0.87 23.75 15.84
CA GLU A 250 0.13 24.81 15.75
C GLU A 250 0.91 24.77 14.43
N LEU A 251 1.30 23.58 13.97
CA LEU A 251 1.95 23.40 12.67
C LEU A 251 1.00 23.73 11.51
N ALA A 252 -0.27 23.36 11.60
CA ALA A 252 -1.28 23.74 10.61
C ALA A 252 -1.49 25.27 10.57
N GLU A 253 -1.44 25.92 11.73
CA GLU A 253 -1.52 27.38 11.81
C GLU A 253 -0.31 28.05 11.15
N CYS A 254 0.91 27.50 11.32
CA CYS A 254 2.10 27.97 10.59
C CYS A 254 1.92 27.88 9.07
N ILE A 255 1.29 26.81 8.58
CA ILE A 255 0.99 26.69 7.15
C ILE A 255 -0.03 27.73 6.71
N ARG A 256 -1.09 27.95 7.51
CA ARG A 256 -2.15 28.94 7.22
C ARG A 256 -1.59 30.36 7.15
N THR A 257 -0.69 30.71 8.08
CA THR A 257 -0.10 32.06 8.19
C THR A 257 1.13 32.25 7.28
N GLY A 258 1.70 31.16 6.75
CA GLY A 258 2.94 31.18 5.97
C GLY A 258 4.19 31.41 6.83
N ASP A 259 4.12 31.17 8.16
CA ASP A 259 5.25 31.38 9.06
C ASP A 259 6.24 30.21 9.03
N ARG A 260 7.27 30.38 8.20
CA ARG A 260 8.35 29.41 8.01
C ARG A 260 9.21 29.25 9.26
N THR A 261 9.49 30.35 9.93
CA THR A 261 10.40 30.35 11.09
C THR A 261 9.78 29.59 12.24
N ALA A 262 8.53 29.89 12.60
CA ALA A 262 7.81 29.18 13.66
C ALA A 262 7.63 27.68 13.33
N ALA A 263 7.38 27.34 12.07
CA ALA A 263 7.26 25.94 11.65
C ALA A 263 8.58 25.17 11.86
N LEU A 264 9.71 25.72 11.42
CA LEU A 264 11.02 25.06 11.57
C LEU A 264 11.46 24.95 13.04
N GLU A 265 11.21 25.99 13.87
CA GLU A 265 11.49 25.95 15.30
C GLU A 265 10.67 24.86 16.02
N LYS A 266 9.39 24.69 15.67
CA LYS A 266 8.55 23.65 16.21
C LYS A 266 9.01 22.25 15.78
N ILE A 267 9.40 22.07 14.51
CA ILE A 267 9.97 20.80 14.01
C ILE A 267 11.27 20.47 14.76
N ASP A 268 12.15 21.45 14.97
CA ASP A 268 13.40 21.25 15.72
C ASP A 268 13.13 20.86 17.18
N ALA A 269 12.16 21.53 17.85
CA ALA A 269 11.74 21.19 19.21
C ALA A 269 11.19 19.76 19.31
N LEU A 270 10.34 19.35 18.36
CA LEU A 270 9.81 17.98 18.28
C LEU A 270 10.90 16.95 18.01
N TYR A 271 11.85 17.28 17.15
CA TYR A 271 13.00 16.41 16.87
C TYR A 271 13.89 16.23 18.10
N LYS A 272 14.19 17.31 18.84
CA LYS A 272 14.94 17.27 20.10
C LYS A 272 14.23 16.48 21.20
N SER A 273 12.90 16.45 21.19
CA SER A 273 12.09 15.59 22.10
C SER A 273 11.99 14.13 21.63
N SER A 274 12.82 13.71 20.67
CA SER A 274 12.88 12.35 20.12
C SER A 274 11.60 11.90 19.37
N LYS A 275 10.79 12.81 18.87
CA LYS A 275 9.65 12.49 17.98
C LYS A 275 10.17 11.96 16.65
N ASP A 276 9.70 10.80 16.18
CA ASP A 276 10.03 10.29 14.85
C ASP A 276 9.35 11.16 13.77
N MET A 277 10.15 11.71 12.86
CA MET A 277 9.66 12.62 11.82
C MET A 277 8.79 11.92 10.76
N GLY A 278 9.00 10.61 10.53
CA GLY A 278 8.13 9.83 9.65
C GLY A 278 6.74 9.67 10.25
N ARG A 279 6.66 9.34 11.53
CA ARG A 279 5.40 9.25 12.26
C ARG A 279 4.70 10.61 12.36
N LEU A 280 5.44 11.70 12.59
CA LEU A 280 4.88 13.05 12.58
C LEU A 280 4.27 13.39 11.21
N CYS A 281 4.92 12.97 10.11
CA CYS A 281 4.39 13.16 8.76
C CYS A 281 3.07 12.38 8.54
N GLU A 282 2.97 11.15 9.05
CA GLU A 282 1.73 10.36 9.03
C GLU A 282 0.62 11.00 9.85
N GLU A 283 0.95 11.50 11.04
CA GLU A 283 0.00 12.21 11.91
C GLU A 283 -0.53 13.49 11.24
N LEU A 284 0.34 14.27 10.57
CA LEU A 284 -0.05 15.46 9.80
C LEU A 284 -0.93 15.12 8.60
N ALA A 285 -0.58 14.10 7.83
CA ALA A 285 -1.41 13.64 6.71
C ALA A 285 -2.80 13.21 7.20
N GLY A 286 -2.89 12.46 8.30
CA GLY A 286 -4.14 12.09 8.94
C GLY A 286 -4.94 13.30 9.46
N PHE A 287 -4.26 14.28 10.04
CA PHE A 287 -4.85 15.51 10.53
C PHE A 287 -5.47 16.33 9.38
N PHE A 288 -4.73 16.57 8.30
CA PHE A 288 -5.24 17.29 7.14
C PHE A 288 -6.36 16.55 6.40
N ARG A 289 -6.32 15.21 6.38
CA ARG A 289 -7.45 14.41 5.88
C ARG A 289 -8.71 14.62 6.72
N ASN A 290 -8.59 14.68 8.03
CA ASN A 290 -9.71 14.95 8.91
C ASN A 290 -10.24 16.39 8.72
N LEU A 291 -9.36 17.40 8.59
CA LEU A 291 -9.77 18.78 8.27
C LEU A 291 -10.54 18.85 6.93
N MET A 292 -10.10 18.10 5.91
CA MET A 292 -10.79 18.00 4.62
C MET A 292 -12.21 17.43 4.80
N LEU A 293 -12.39 16.37 5.58
CA LEU A 293 -13.70 15.77 5.83
C LEU A 293 -14.63 16.76 6.56
N ILE A 294 -14.13 17.39 7.63
CA ILE A 294 -14.89 18.40 8.37
C ILE A 294 -15.31 19.57 7.47
N LYS A 295 -14.45 19.98 6.54
CA LYS A 295 -14.73 21.09 5.62
C LYS A 295 -15.74 20.74 4.52
N THR A 296 -15.81 19.47 4.11
CA THR A 296 -16.61 19.03 2.96
C THR A 296 -17.93 18.39 3.34
N MET A 297 -18.03 17.80 4.54
CA MET A 297 -19.22 17.09 5.00
C MET A 297 -20.02 17.91 6.02
N LYS A 298 -21.34 17.72 6.04
CA LYS A 298 -22.22 18.35 7.05
C LYS A 298 -22.06 17.68 8.42
N ASP A 299 -21.84 16.39 8.43
CA ASP A 299 -21.55 15.60 9.61
C ASP A 299 -20.38 14.64 9.28
N ALA A 300 -19.26 14.89 9.93
CA ALA A 300 -18.03 14.12 9.76
C ALA A 300 -17.71 13.25 10.99
N SER A 301 -18.57 13.26 12.04
CA SER A 301 -18.29 12.63 13.33
C SER A 301 -17.97 11.14 13.23
N GLY A 302 -18.63 10.41 12.31
CA GLY A 302 -18.38 8.99 12.08
C GLY A 302 -17.12 8.66 11.27
N LEU A 303 -16.46 9.65 10.65
CA LEU A 303 -15.30 9.44 9.76
C LEU A 303 -14.02 10.12 10.27
N VAL A 304 -14.15 11.00 11.24
CA VAL A 304 -13.04 11.74 11.87
C VAL A 304 -12.64 11.03 13.16
N ASN A 305 -11.36 10.69 13.26
CA ASN A 305 -10.80 10.03 14.43
C ASN A 305 -10.44 11.06 15.52
N ALA A 306 -11.42 11.84 15.99
CA ALA A 306 -11.28 12.81 17.06
C ALA A 306 -12.58 12.90 17.85
N VAL A 307 -12.49 13.11 19.17
CA VAL A 307 -13.64 13.17 20.09
C VAL A 307 -13.50 14.39 21.00
N GLY A 308 -14.63 14.98 21.43
CA GLY A 308 -14.66 16.05 22.41
C GLY A 308 -13.93 17.33 21.97
N GLU A 309 -13.08 17.87 22.86
CA GLU A 309 -12.35 19.13 22.63
C GLU A 309 -11.42 19.10 21.40
N GLU A 310 -10.86 17.92 21.06
CA GLU A 310 -10.01 17.77 19.88
C GLU A 310 -10.82 17.99 18.59
N LEU A 311 -12.03 17.45 18.52
CA LEU A 311 -12.93 17.65 17.36
C LEU A 311 -13.34 19.12 17.20
N GLU A 312 -13.61 19.82 18.31
CA GLU A 312 -13.93 21.25 18.28
C GLU A 312 -12.75 22.09 17.77
N ALA A 313 -11.54 21.80 18.28
CA ALA A 313 -10.32 22.48 17.85
C ALA A 313 -10.02 22.23 16.37
N MET A 314 -10.18 20.99 15.90
CA MET A 314 -10.03 20.62 14.48
C MET A 314 -11.08 21.32 13.61
N THR A 315 -12.33 21.39 14.08
CA THR A 315 -13.43 22.10 13.37
C THR A 315 -13.10 23.57 13.21
N LYS A 316 -12.63 24.23 14.27
CA LYS A 316 -12.19 25.63 14.23
C LYS A 316 -11.06 25.83 13.23
N THR A 317 -10.07 24.95 13.24
CA THR A 317 -8.93 24.99 12.30
C THR A 317 -9.41 24.77 10.84
N ALA A 318 -10.28 23.78 10.59
CA ALA A 318 -10.83 23.52 9.27
C ALA A 318 -11.63 24.70 8.70
N LEU A 319 -12.41 25.38 9.55
CA LEU A 319 -13.17 26.57 9.15
C LEU A 319 -12.25 27.75 8.80
N SER A 320 -11.12 27.90 9.50
CA SER A 320 -10.16 28.99 9.30
C SER A 320 -9.27 28.82 8.06
N MET A 321 -9.17 27.60 7.48
CA MET A 321 -8.34 27.30 6.32
C MET A 321 -9.17 27.14 5.04
N GLU A 322 -8.62 27.51 3.89
CA GLU A 322 -9.24 27.22 2.60
C GLU A 322 -9.09 25.74 2.24
N LEU A 323 -10.12 25.17 1.57
CA LEU A 323 -10.10 23.75 1.16
C LEU A 323 -8.91 23.44 0.24
N SER A 324 -8.56 24.37 -0.65
CA SER A 324 -7.40 24.24 -1.55
C SER A 324 -6.08 24.09 -0.79
N THR A 325 -5.92 24.83 0.32
CA THR A 325 -4.74 24.74 1.19
C THR A 325 -4.70 23.41 1.95
N ILE A 326 -5.84 22.96 2.46
CA ILE A 326 -5.97 21.67 3.15
C ILE A 326 -5.59 20.51 2.20
N LEU A 327 -6.13 20.49 0.98
CA LEU A 327 -5.85 19.44 -0.02
C LEU A 327 -4.38 19.45 -0.44
N HIS A 328 -3.79 20.64 -0.64
CA HIS A 328 -2.39 20.75 -0.98
C HIS A 328 -1.46 20.25 0.13
N ALA A 329 -1.77 20.59 1.38
CA ALA A 329 -1.02 20.10 2.53
C ALA A 329 -1.11 18.58 2.64
N LEU A 330 -2.31 18.00 2.45
CA LEU A 330 -2.51 16.54 2.44
C LEU A 330 -1.64 15.85 1.38
N ASP A 331 -1.70 16.34 0.15
CA ASP A 331 -0.90 15.80 -0.98
C ASP A 331 0.61 15.92 -0.73
N ALA A 332 1.06 17.08 -0.20
CA ALA A 332 2.45 17.31 0.12
C ALA A 332 2.98 16.33 1.19
N PHE A 333 2.21 16.07 2.26
CA PHE A 333 2.60 15.11 3.30
C PHE A 333 2.57 13.67 2.81
N GLN A 334 1.58 13.26 2.00
CA GLN A 334 1.55 11.92 1.38
C GLN A 334 2.76 11.70 0.45
N SER A 335 3.11 12.71 -0.33
CA SER A 335 4.30 12.69 -1.18
C SER A 335 5.59 12.64 -0.35
N ALA A 336 5.67 13.39 0.76
CA ALA A 336 6.80 13.36 1.68
C ALA A 336 7.01 11.99 2.33
N GLN A 337 5.93 11.30 2.75
CA GLN A 337 6.01 9.93 3.27
C GLN A 337 6.72 8.96 2.31
N SER A 338 6.41 9.06 1.02
CA SER A 338 7.04 8.23 0.00
C SER A 338 8.54 8.54 -0.14
N ARG A 339 8.92 9.82 -0.09
CA ARG A 339 10.33 10.25 -0.17
C ARG A 339 11.14 9.94 1.09
N MET A 340 10.52 9.97 2.28
CA MET A 340 11.16 9.62 3.56
C MET A 340 11.65 8.17 3.65
N LYS A 341 11.19 7.28 2.76
CA LYS A 341 11.70 5.89 2.68
C LYS A 341 13.15 5.83 2.16
N THR A 342 13.59 6.82 1.40
CA THR A 342 14.90 6.86 0.73
C THR A 342 15.75 8.05 1.13
N MET A 343 15.18 9.08 1.74
CA MET A 343 15.82 10.34 2.11
C MET A 343 15.86 10.55 3.63
N ASN A 344 16.62 11.54 4.08
CA ASN A 344 16.64 11.92 5.50
C ASN A 344 15.27 12.48 5.91
N LYS A 345 14.63 11.84 6.88
CA LYS A 345 13.26 12.15 7.32
C LYS A 345 13.12 13.58 7.83
N ARG A 346 14.12 14.10 8.57
CA ARG A 346 14.11 15.47 9.12
C ARG A 346 14.17 16.50 8.00
N THR A 347 15.13 16.35 7.11
CA THR A 347 15.32 17.28 5.98
C THR A 347 14.08 17.31 5.08
N GLU A 348 13.47 16.14 4.81
CA GLU A 348 12.25 16.07 3.99
C GLU A 348 11.06 16.78 4.68
N MET A 349 10.94 16.66 6.00
CA MET A 349 9.92 17.37 6.77
C MET A 349 10.11 18.88 6.68
N GLU A 350 11.33 19.37 6.95
CA GLU A 350 11.69 20.79 6.87
C GLU A 350 11.41 21.37 5.46
N MET A 351 11.82 20.65 4.41
CA MET A 351 11.56 21.05 3.02
C MET A 351 10.06 21.10 2.69
N THR A 352 9.29 20.15 3.19
CA THR A 352 7.83 20.10 2.98
C THR A 352 7.16 21.31 3.61
N PHE A 353 7.51 21.68 4.84
CA PHE A 353 6.98 22.88 5.48
C PHE A 353 7.41 24.17 4.79
N ILE A 354 8.67 24.29 4.34
CA ILE A 354 9.12 25.45 3.57
C ILE A 354 8.26 25.61 2.30
N ARG A 355 7.98 24.51 1.56
CA ARG A 355 7.15 24.57 0.36
C ARG A 355 5.70 24.96 0.69
N LEU A 356 5.11 24.40 1.75
CA LEU A 356 3.75 24.69 2.17
C LEU A 356 3.59 26.14 2.67
N CYS A 357 4.58 26.66 3.41
CA CYS A 357 4.59 28.03 3.91
C CYS A 357 5.05 29.06 2.87
N THR A 358 5.54 28.61 1.69
CA THR A 358 6.01 29.51 0.62
C THR A 358 5.39 29.09 -0.72
N PRO A 359 4.11 29.41 -0.94
CA PRO A 359 3.43 29.03 -2.18
C PRO A 359 4.11 29.54 -3.46
N GLU A 360 4.93 30.59 -3.33
CA GLU A 360 5.67 31.20 -4.44
C GLU A 360 6.78 30.27 -5.01
N MET A 361 7.33 29.39 -4.20
CA MET A 361 8.37 28.46 -4.60
C MET A 361 7.84 27.11 -5.13
N ASP A 362 6.54 26.88 -4.99
CA ASP A 362 5.92 25.66 -5.49
C ASP A 362 5.50 25.85 -6.96
N THR A 363 6.16 25.13 -7.85
CA THR A 363 5.88 25.11 -9.30
C THR A 363 4.94 24.00 -9.72
N SER A 364 4.32 23.28 -8.77
CA SER A 364 3.33 22.25 -9.08
C SER A 364 2.11 22.83 -9.80
N PRO A 365 1.46 22.09 -10.72
CA PRO A 365 0.24 22.56 -11.40
C PRO A 365 -0.86 23.01 -10.42
N ALA A 366 -0.98 22.34 -9.28
CA ALA A 366 -1.95 22.70 -8.24
C ALA A 366 -1.63 24.03 -7.56
N ALA A 367 -0.34 24.33 -7.32
CA ALA A 367 0.10 25.62 -6.77
C ALA A 367 -0.10 26.76 -7.78
N LEU A 368 0.20 26.51 -9.06
CA LEU A 368 -0.02 27.48 -10.14
C LEU A 368 -1.50 27.82 -10.30
N LEU A 369 -2.39 26.83 -10.27
CA LEU A 369 -3.84 27.04 -10.34
C LEU A 369 -4.33 27.91 -9.17
N ARG A 370 -3.87 27.65 -7.93
CA ARG A 370 -4.23 28.49 -6.77
C ARG A 370 -3.76 29.93 -6.92
N ARG A 371 -2.56 30.13 -7.49
CA ARG A 371 -2.04 31.49 -7.76
C ARG A 371 -2.89 32.21 -8.80
N ILE A 372 -3.34 31.50 -9.85
CA ILE A 372 -4.27 32.04 -10.83
C ILE A 372 -5.61 32.40 -10.18
N GLU A 373 -6.20 31.50 -9.40
CA GLU A 373 -7.45 31.77 -8.66
C GLU A 373 -7.33 32.95 -7.70
N ALA A 374 -6.20 33.08 -7.00
CA ALA A 374 -5.94 34.20 -6.10
C ALA A 374 -5.81 35.55 -6.88
N LEU A 375 -5.18 35.53 -8.06
CA LEU A 375 -5.08 36.69 -8.93
C LEU A 375 -6.45 37.07 -9.53
N GLU A 376 -7.24 36.10 -9.94
CA GLU A 376 -8.60 36.30 -10.43
C GLU A 376 -9.52 36.89 -9.34
N ARG A 377 -9.43 36.43 -8.11
CA ARG A 377 -10.18 36.98 -6.96
C ARG A 377 -9.66 38.36 -6.54
N GLY A 378 -8.35 38.62 -6.63
CA GLY A 378 -7.70 39.89 -6.28
C GLY A 378 -7.66 40.93 -7.38
N GLY A 379 -7.84 40.53 -8.65
CA GLY A 379 -7.64 41.37 -9.82
C GLY A 379 -8.77 42.32 -10.18
N LEU A 380 -9.90 42.30 -9.46
CA LEU A 380 -11.06 43.15 -9.77
C LEU A 380 -11.14 44.46 -8.96
N ARG A 381 -10.11 44.84 -8.20
CA ARG A 381 -10.10 46.12 -7.44
C ARG A 381 -8.72 46.77 -7.43
N ARG A 382 -8.23 47.25 -8.58
CA ARG A 382 -7.35 48.42 -8.62
C ARG A 382 -8.06 49.51 -9.36
N PRO A 383 -8.43 50.62 -8.70
CA PRO A 383 -8.85 51.82 -9.41
C PRO A 383 -7.63 52.36 -10.17
N ILE A 384 -7.77 52.49 -11.46
CA ILE A 384 -6.81 53.20 -12.31
C ILE A 384 -6.84 54.66 -11.87
N THR A 385 -5.87 55.13 -11.11
CA THR A 385 -5.60 56.52 -10.90
C THR A 385 -4.98 57.07 -12.18
N PRO A 386 -5.56 58.09 -12.85
CA PRO A 386 -4.94 58.66 -14.04
C PRO A 386 -3.69 59.45 -13.61
N THR A 387 -2.56 59.10 -14.19
CA THR A 387 -1.31 59.85 -14.10
C THR A 387 -1.43 61.11 -14.98
N PRO A 388 -1.05 62.29 -14.48
CA PRO A 388 -1.16 63.53 -15.27
C PRO A 388 -0.16 63.53 -16.42
N SER A 389 -0.67 63.91 -17.55
CA SER A 389 0.07 64.18 -18.79
C SER A 389 1.06 65.31 -18.65
N VAL A 390 2.30 65.13 -19.07
CA VAL A 390 3.28 66.21 -19.31
C VAL A 390 3.48 66.38 -20.82
N PRO A 391 3.61 67.61 -21.32
CA PRO A 391 3.39 67.91 -22.74
C PRO A 391 4.57 67.57 -23.64
N ALA A 392 4.23 67.44 -24.93
CA ALA A 392 5.10 67.17 -26.05
C ALA A 392 6.12 68.27 -26.31
N ALA A 393 7.34 67.96 -26.71
CA ALA A 393 8.26 68.78 -27.45
C ALA A 393 8.68 68.04 -28.73
N GLU A 394 8.69 68.82 -29.81
CA GLU A 394 8.77 68.49 -31.21
C GLU A 394 10.10 67.86 -31.72
N ALA A 395 9.94 67.26 -32.85
CA ALA A 395 10.84 66.49 -33.69
C ALA A 395 12.11 67.22 -34.20
N PRO A 396 13.08 66.65 -34.93
CA PRO A 396 12.85 66.37 -36.35
C PRO A 396 13.34 65.02 -36.92
N ALA A 397 12.88 64.82 -38.12
CA ALA A 397 12.79 63.64 -38.94
C ALA A 397 14.09 63.19 -39.69
N ALA A 398 14.04 61.92 -40.05
CA ALA A 398 14.38 61.22 -41.31
C ALA A 398 15.81 60.62 -41.45
N PRO A 399 16.07 59.65 -42.39
CA PRO A 399 15.13 58.66 -42.98
C PRO A 399 15.63 57.19 -43.04
N VAL A 400 14.68 56.29 -43.22
CA VAL A 400 14.65 55.11 -44.12
C VAL A 400 15.82 54.15 -44.24
N GLN A 401 15.60 52.90 -43.85
CA GLN A 401 15.71 51.72 -44.73
C GLN A 401 15.09 50.51 -44.08
N GLN A 402 14.03 49.98 -44.71
CA GLN A 402 13.59 48.58 -44.57
C GLN A 402 14.58 47.70 -45.34
N PRO A 403 14.77 46.43 -44.92
CA PRO A 403 14.16 45.39 -45.68
C PRO A 403 13.47 44.26 -44.86
N GLU A 404 12.32 43.90 -45.37
CA GLU A 404 11.77 42.58 -45.59
C GLU A 404 11.61 41.59 -44.42
N THR A 405 10.35 41.33 -44.16
CA THR A 405 9.78 40.13 -43.52
C THR A 405 10.21 38.85 -44.23
N PRO A 406 10.22 37.72 -43.47
CA PRO A 406 9.23 36.74 -43.86
C PRO A 406 8.31 36.29 -42.72
N GLN A 407 7.15 36.01 -43.20
CA GLN A 407 5.91 35.59 -42.62
C GLN A 407 5.97 34.39 -41.66
N ASN A 408 5.07 34.50 -40.67
CA ASN A 408 4.10 33.45 -40.37
C ASN A 408 4.57 32.12 -39.78
N ASN A 409 4.26 31.90 -38.52
CA ASN A 409 3.64 30.62 -38.20
C ASN A 409 2.75 30.76 -36.94
N ALA A 410 1.47 30.61 -37.20
CA ALA A 410 0.42 30.46 -36.21
C ALA A 410 0.60 29.18 -35.36
N PRO A 411 0.03 29.11 -34.16
CA PRO A 411 0.15 27.93 -33.31
C PRO A 411 -0.65 26.77 -33.91
N VAL A 412 0.05 25.70 -34.25
CA VAL A 412 -0.56 24.44 -34.67
C VAL A 412 -1.09 23.72 -33.43
N GLN A 413 -2.39 23.51 -33.39
CA GLN A 413 -3.07 22.57 -32.50
C GLN A 413 -2.53 21.16 -32.72
N PRO A 414 -2.38 20.30 -31.66
CA PRO A 414 -2.06 18.91 -31.88
C PRO A 414 -3.30 18.15 -32.30
N THR A 415 -3.38 17.85 -33.60
CA THR A 415 -4.29 16.84 -34.13
C THR A 415 -3.57 15.51 -34.23
N VAL A 416 -4.40 14.46 -33.96
CA VAL A 416 -4.24 13.08 -34.40
C VAL A 416 -3.46 12.13 -33.48
N LYS A 417 -4.24 11.25 -32.87
CA LYS A 417 -3.84 9.97 -32.29
C LYS A 417 -3.23 9.09 -33.40
N ASP A 418 -1.91 8.94 -33.40
CA ASP A 418 -1.27 7.91 -34.19
C ASP A 418 -1.56 6.55 -33.57
N LYS A 419 -2.07 5.64 -34.40
CA LYS A 419 -2.16 4.21 -34.10
C LYS A 419 -0.75 3.70 -33.77
N PRO A 420 -0.59 2.75 -32.82
CA PRO A 420 0.71 2.15 -32.55
C PRO A 420 1.20 1.44 -33.83
N GLN A 421 2.29 1.93 -34.41
CA GLN A 421 3.02 1.25 -35.48
C GLN A 421 3.52 -0.09 -34.96
N SER A 422 3.37 -1.14 -35.75
CA SER A 422 3.83 -2.46 -35.34
C SER A 422 5.36 -2.47 -35.22
N THR A 423 5.89 -3.24 -34.27
CA THR A 423 7.34 -3.36 -34.02
C THR A 423 8.10 -3.83 -35.27
N GLU A 424 7.42 -4.53 -36.18
CA GLU A 424 7.97 -5.03 -37.45
C GLU A 424 8.12 -3.93 -38.52
N GLU A 425 7.19 -2.96 -38.57
CA GLU A 425 7.30 -1.79 -39.46
C GLU A 425 8.41 -0.84 -39.04
N LEU A 426 8.63 -0.69 -37.72
CA LEU A 426 9.72 0.11 -37.19
C LEU A 426 11.10 -0.53 -37.45
N ALA A 427 11.20 -1.87 -37.43
CA ALA A 427 12.45 -2.59 -37.69
C ALA A 427 12.86 -2.53 -39.17
N LYS A 428 11.92 -2.47 -40.12
CA LYS A 428 12.21 -2.37 -41.57
C LYS A 428 12.90 -1.04 -41.95
N ASN A 429 12.62 0.03 -41.24
CA ASN A 429 13.15 1.38 -41.50
C ASN A 429 14.27 1.78 -40.50
N ALA A 430 14.77 0.84 -39.72
CA ALA A 430 15.76 1.10 -38.70
C ALA A 430 17.17 1.19 -39.31
N GLN A 431 17.91 2.25 -39.00
CA GLN A 431 19.31 2.44 -39.37
C GLN A 431 20.23 2.17 -38.17
N PRO A 432 21.38 1.49 -38.36
CA PRO A 432 22.32 1.25 -37.29
C PRO A 432 22.84 2.58 -36.71
N PHE A 433 23.03 2.61 -35.39
CA PHE A 433 23.52 3.78 -34.68
C PHE A 433 24.91 3.51 -34.13
N ASP A 434 25.93 4.16 -34.72
CA ASP A 434 27.34 3.91 -34.40
C ASP A 434 27.77 4.46 -33.03
N GLY A 435 27.05 5.43 -32.45
CA GLY A 435 27.32 6.03 -31.15
C GLY A 435 26.87 5.21 -29.93
N TRP A 436 26.44 3.96 -30.12
CA TRP A 436 25.94 3.13 -29.02
C TRP A 436 27.01 2.76 -27.99
N SER A 437 28.26 2.59 -28.42
CA SER A 437 29.42 2.37 -27.54
C SER A 437 29.65 3.52 -26.56
N ASP A 438 29.46 4.76 -27.01
CA ASP A 438 29.64 5.95 -26.19
C ASP A 438 28.53 6.06 -25.12
N ILE A 439 27.30 5.66 -25.47
CA ILE A 439 26.20 5.57 -24.51
C ILE A 439 26.48 4.51 -23.44
N ILE A 440 27.01 3.33 -23.83
CA ILE A 440 27.41 2.30 -22.85
C ILE A 440 28.53 2.83 -21.94
N GLY A 441 29.53 3.54 -22.48
CA GLY A 441 30.57 4.17 -21.71
C GLY A 441 30.06 5.23 -20.73
N TYR A 442 29.07 6.02 -21.16
CA TYR A 442 28.39 6.97 -20.26
C TYR A 442 27.61 6.27 -19.14
N MET A 443 26.93 5.15 -19.44
CA MET A 443 26.25 4.33 -18.44
C MET A 443 27.18 3.72 -17.39
N GLU A 444 28.47 3.48 -17.70
CA GLU A 444 29.45 2.99 -16.71
C GLU A 444 29.64 3.95 -15.54
N ASN A 445 29.46 5.26 -15.75
CA ASN A 445 29.54 6.28 -14.71
C ASN A 445 28.39 6.17 -13.69
N TYR A 446 27.23 5.61 -14.08
CA TYR A 446 26.07 5.42 -13.20
C TYR A 446 26.00 4.03 -12.57
N SER A 447 26.34 2.99 -13.33
CA SER A 447 26.30 1.61 -12.86
C SER A 447 27.06 0.66 -13.78
N LYS A 448 28.19 0.16 -13.31
CA LYS A 448 29.00 -0.84 -14.04
C LYS A 448 28.22 -2.12 -14.37
N SER A 449 27.27 -2.54 -13.51
CA SER A 449 26.45 -3.73 -13.74
C SER A 449 25.44 -3.54 -14.87
N VAL A 450 24.85 -2.34 -15.01
CA VAL A 450 23.95 -2.02 -16.13
C VAL A 450 24.73 -1.93 -17.43
N ALA A 451 25.83 -1.21 -17.48
CA ALA A 451 26.68 -1.10 -18.66
C ALA A 451 27.19 -2.46 -19.13
N SER A 452 27.59 -3.34 -18.20
CA SER A 452 28.02 -4.71 -18.51
C SER A 452 26.91 -5.57 -19.15
N ALA A 453 25.65 -5.38 -18.76
CA ALA A 453 24.52 -6.10 -19.35
C ALA A 453 24.24 -5.71 -20.82
N PHE A 454 24.64 -4.49 -21.23
CA PHE A 454 24.52 -4.00 -22.61
C PHE A 454 25.80 -4.17 -23.42
N LYS A 455 26.85 -4.76 -22.85
CA LYS A 455 28.10 -5.00 -23.57
C LYS A 455 27.88 -6.03 -24.68
N GLY A 456 28.20 -5.63 -25.93
CA GLY A 456 27.96 -6.44 -27.12
C GLY A 456 26.55 -6.29 -27.71
N SER A 457 25.74 -5.36 -27.22
CA SER A 457 24.46 -5.00 -27.83
C SER A 457 24.64 -3.98 -28.96
N ALA A 458 23.64 -3.88 -29.86
CA ALA A 458 23.57 -2.87 -30.93
C ALA A 458 22.29 -2.05 -30.80
N ALA A 459 22.32 -0.81 -31.31
CA ALA A 459 21.15 0.06 -31.35
C ALA A 459 20.88 0.54 -32.78
N TYR A 460 19.60 0.75 -33.06
CA TYR A 460 19.09 1.18 -34.35
C TYR A 460 18.10 2.33 -34.16
N ILE A 461 18.12 3.33 -35.03
CA ILE A 461 17.22 4.48 -34.99
C ILE A 461 16.16 4.33 -36.08
N SER A 462 14.90 4.49 -35.71
CA SER A 462 13.75 4.55 -36.62
C SER A 462 12.83 5.70 -36.20
N GLY A 463 12.99 6.88 -36.81
CA GLY A 463 12.26 8.09 -36.43
C GLY A 463 12.52 8.50 -34.98
N ASP A 464 11.48 8.56 -34.16
CA ASP A 464 11.55 8.90 -32.73
C ASP A 464 11.84 7.68 -31.84
N TYR A 465 12.12 6.52 -32.43
CA TYR A 465 12.37 5.27 -31.70
C TYR A 465 13.84 4.87 -31.79
N MET A 466 14.39 4.44 -30.65
CA MET A 466 15.68 3.76 -30.58
C MET A 466 15.42 2.30 -30.22
N LEU A 467 15.68 1.41 -31.17
CA LEU A 467 15.50 -0.04 -31.06
C LEU A 467 16.81 -0.67 -30.64
N ILE A 468 16.80 -1.47 -29.59
CA ILE A 468 18.00 -2.06 -29.01
C ILE A 468 17.98 -3.56 -29.23
N GLU A 469 19.08 -4.09 -29.78
CA GLU A 469 19.36 -5.52 -29.90
C GLU A 469 20.31 -5.91 -28.77
N ALA A 470 19.80 -6.64 -27.78
CA ALA A 470 20.56 -6.97 -26.58
C ALA A 470 20.13 -8.34 -26.00
N PRO A 471 20.96 -8.97 -25.14
CA PRO A 471 20.60 -10.17 -24.41
C PRO A 471 19.35 -9.97 -23.52
N GLN A 472 18.64 -11.07 -23.22
CA GLN A 472 17.39 -11.06 -22.43
C GLN A 472 17.54 -10.33 -21.07
N ILE A 473 18.71 -10.45 -20.43
CA ILE A 473 19.02 -9.79 -19.16
C ILE A 473 18.94 -8.27 -19.29
N ALA A 474 19.39 -7.69 -20.40
CA ALA A 474 19.33 -6.25 -20.66
C ALA A 474 17.88 -5.79 -20.85
N PHE A 475 17.02 -6.60 -21.50
CA PHE A 475 15.58 -6.29 -21.62
C PHE A 475 14.85 -6.32 -20.28
N ASP A 476 15.23 -7.20 -19.36
CA ASP A 476 14.64 -7.24 -18.02
C ASP A 476 15.02 -5.99 -17.19
N LEU A 477 16.18 -5.39 -17.45
CA LEU A 477 16.56 -4.08 -16.89
C LEU A 477 15.75 -2.94 -17.52
N LEU A 478 15.48 -2.97 -18.83
CA LEU A 478 14.62 -1.99 -19.52
C LEU A 478 13.15 -2.02 -19.06
N LYS A 479 12.65 -3.12 -18.52
CA LYS A 479 11.30 -3.21 -17.93
C LYS A 479 11.18 -2.42 -16.62
N ARG A 480 12.28 -2.21 -15.88
CA ARG A 480 12.30 -1.47 -14.63
C ARG A 480 12.29 0.04 -14.91
N ALA A 481 11.25 0.75 -14.45
CA ALA A 481 11.05 2.17 -14.75
C ALA A 481 12.28 3.05 -14.40
N SER A 482 12.88 2.84 -13.22
CA SER A 482 14.06 3.59 -12.75
C SER A 482 15.32 3.37 -13.61
N GLN A 483 15.51 2.18 -14.16
CA GLN A 483 16.66 1.88 -15.02
C GLN A 483 16.44 2.41 -16.44
N ARG A 484 15.22 2.27 -16.94
CA ARG A 484 14.83 2.81 -18.25
C ARG A 484 14.99 4.32 -18.34
N GLU A 485 14.69 5.03 -17.24
CA GLU A 485 14.86 6.49 -17.17
C GLU A 485 16.33 6.91 -17.22
N LYS A 486 17.22 6.21 -16.50
CA LYS A 486 18.67 6.43 -16.55
C LYS A 486 19.27 6.14 -17.93
N ILE A 487 18.78 5.10 -18.62
CA ILE A 487 19.23 4.78 -19.97
C ILE A 487 18.77 5.86 -20.96
N ARG A 488 17.53 6.39 -20.82
CA ARG A 488 17.06 7.53 -21.60
C ARG A 488 17.90 8.78 -21.37
N GLU A 489 18.25 9.06 -20.13
CA GLU A 489 19.11 10.19 -19.76
C GLU A 489 20.49 10.06 -20.40
N ALA A 490 21.11 8.87 -20.36
CA ALA A 490 22.38 8.61 -21.03
C ALA A 490 22.29 8.81 -22.56
N ILE A 491 21.21 8.34 -23.18
CA ILE A 491 20.95 8.53 -24.61
C ILE A 491 20.78 10.00 -24.92
N GLN A 492 20.01 10.74 -24.13
CA GLN A 492 19.80 12.18 -24.32
C GLN A 492 21.10 12.99 -24.17
N GLN A 493 21.95 12.63 -23.22
CA GLN A 493 23.24 13.31 -23.02
C GLN A 493 24.20 13.11 -24.22
N VAL A 494 24.22 11.93 -24.81
CA VAL A 494 25.12 11.62 -25.93
C VAL A 494 24.53 12.10 -27.28
N THR A 495 23.21 11.95 -27.48
CA THR A 495 22.58 12.25 -28.78
C THR A 495 21.92 13.63 -28.86
N GLY A 496 21.69 14.30 -27.73
CA GLY A 496 20.94 15.56 -27.64
C GLY A 496 19.44 15.43 -27.88
N ARG A 497 18.91 14.21 -28.09
CA ARG A 497 17.50 13.94 -28.40
C ARG A 497 16.90 12.90 -27.46
N VAL A 498 15.59 12.99 -27.28
CA VAL A 498 14.81 12.03 -26.49
C VAL A 498 14.19 10.99 -27.42
N TYR A 499 14.53 9.71 -27.21
CA TYR A 499 14.00 8.59 -27.99
C TYR A 499 13.08 7.71 -27.17
N LYS A 500 12.09 7.12 -27.82
CA LYS A 500 11.25 6.03 -27.27
C LYS A 500 12.02 4.72 -27.43
N LEU A 501 12.28 4.00 -26.32
CA LEU A 501 13.07 2.76 -26.33
C LEU A 501 12.20 1.55 -26.61
N GLY A 502 12.65 0.69 -27.53
CA GLY A 502 11.99 -0.56 -27.88
C GLY A 502 12.99 -1.68 -28.18
N PRO A 503 12.54 -2.97 -28.16
CA PRO A 503 13.37 -4.09 -28.60
C PRO A 503 13.49 -4.09 -30.13
N TYR A 504 14.71 -4.34 -30.64
CA TYR A 504 14.91 -4.63 -32.05
C TYR A 504 14.63 -6.09 -32.33
N LYS A 505 13.79 -6.36 -33.33
CA LYS A 505 13.61 -7.70 -33.91
C LYS A 505 13.95 -7.59 -35.39
N PRO A 506 14.96 -8.34 -35.88
CA PRO A 506 15.28 -8.30 -37.29
C PRO A 506 14.05 -8.71 -38.13
N PRO A 507 13.81 -8.04 -39.27
CA PRO A 507 12.73 -8.45 -40.17
C PRO A 507 12.99 -9.86 -40.65
N ALA A 508 11.98 -10.74 -40.58
CA ALA A 508 12.06 -12.08 -41.07
C ALA A 508 12.46 -12.07 -42.57
N ALA A 509 13.49 -12.83 -42.94
CA ALA A 509 13.87 -13.00 -44.34
C ALA A 509 12.69 -13.61 -45.09
N ASP A 510 12.34 -13.02 -46.25
CA ASP A 510 11.23 -13.46 -47.08
C ASP A 510 11.36 -14.97 -47.36
N GLY A 511 10.47 -15.77 -46.79
CA GLY A 511 10.37 -17.19 -47.11
C GLY A 511 9.91 -18.18 -46.03
N GLU A 512 9.92 -17.83 -44.73
CA GLU A 512 9.41 -18.73 -43.71
C GLU A 512 8.18 -18.15 -42.99
N LYS A 513 7.02 -18.79 -43.23
CA LYS A 513 5.85 -18.62 -42.36
C LYS A 513 6.22 -19.01 -40.94
N PRO A 514 5.71 -18.32 -39.88
CA PRO A 514 5.93 -18.77 -38.52
C PRO A 514 5.41 -20.20 -38.40
N LYS A 515 6.30 -21.14 -38.10
CA LYS A 515 5.92 -22.54 -37.81
C LYS A 515 5.03 -22.50 -36.55
N ASP A 516 3.86 -23.14 -36.67
CA ASP A 516 2.98 -23.39 -35.55
C ASP A 516 3.83 -24.03 -34.41
N PRO A 517 3.69 -23.61 -33.14
CA PRO A 517 4.39 -24.26 -32.02
C PRO A 517 4.19 -25.76 -31.97
N LEU A 518 3.09 -26.28 -32.54
CA LEU A 518 2.78 -27.68 -32.67
C LEU A 518 3.71 -28.37 -33.69
N ASP A 519 4.01 -27.73 -34.83
CA ASP A 519 4.90 -28.27 -35.87
C ASP A 519 6.36 -28.35 -35.40
N ALA A 520 6.81 -27.39 -34.61
CA ALA A 520 8.12 -27.40 -33.98
C ALA A 520 8.24 -28.54 -32.96
N PHE A 521 7.22 -28.74 -32.13
CA PHE A 521 7.16 -29.85 -31.17
C PHE A 521 7.12 -31.22 -31.84
N LEU A 522 6.36 -31.37 -32.91
CA LEU A 522 6.29 -32.63 -33.69
C LEU A 522 7.60 -32.92 -34.40
N HIS A 523 8.36 -31.92 -34.83
CA HIS A 523 9.69 -32.09 -35.42
C HIS A 523 10.70 -32.63 -34.39
N ASP A 524 10.72 -31.99 -33.19
CA ASP A 524 11.62 -32.41 -32.10
C ASP A 524 11.32 -33.84 -31.60
N MET A 525 10.03 -34.23 -31.57
CA MET A 525 9.61 -35.57 -31.21
C MET A 525 10.04 -36.62 -32.26
N ARG A 526 10.03 -36.29 -33.57
CA ARG A 526 10.53 -37.15 -34.65
C ARG A 526 12.05 -37.31 -34.57
N GLU A 527 12.81 -36.26 -34.30
CA GLU A 527 14.26 -36.36 -34.09
C GLU A 527 14.63 -37.19 -32.84
N ALA A 528 13.76 -37.19 -31.82
CA ALA A 528 13.91 -38.02 -30.62
C ALA A 528 13.51 -39.49 -30.82
N GLY A 529 13.09 -39.89 -32.04
CA GLY A 529 12.79 -41.29 -32.37
C GLY A 529 11.43 -41.79 -31.85
N VAL A 530 10.49 -40.92 -31.57
CA VAL A 530 9.13 -41.26 -31.14
C VAL A 530 8.22 -41.38 -32.35
N GLU A 531 7.64 -42.57 -32.60
CA GLU A 531 6.61 -42.76 -33.63
C GLU A 531 5.31 -42.07 -33.20
N ILE A 532 4.81 -41.15 -34.04
CA ILE A 532 3.58 -40.41 -33.81
C ILE A 532 2.51 -40.96 -34.75
N GLU A 533 1.45 -41.54 -34.18
CA GLU A 533 0.24 -41.91 -34.94
C GLU A 533 -0.67 -40.67 -35.06
N GLU A 534 -0.91 -40.23 -36.30
CA GLU A 534 -1.96 -39.24 -36.58
C GLU A 534 -3.35 -39.92 -36.53
N LYS A 535 -4.20 -39.48 -35.62
CA LYS A 535 -5.60 -39.89 -35.57
C LYS A 535 -6.50 -38.68 -35.84
#